data_595e42867fbd96f43e413f123c0d0fc3
#
_entry.id   595e42867fbd96f43e413f123c0d0fc3
#
_cell.length_a   1.000
_cell.length_b   1.000
_cell.length_c   1.000
_cell.angle_alpha   90.00
_cell.angle_beta   90.00
_cell.angle_gamma   90.00
#
_symmetry.space_group_name_H-M   'P 1'
#
loop_
_entity.id
_entity.type
_entity.pdbx_description
1 polymer ?
#
loop_
_entity_poly.entity_id
_entity_poly.type
_entity_poly.pdbx_seq_one_letter_code
_entity_poly.pdbx_strand_id
1 'polypeptide(L)'
;GNRMELMFRDEETASRKHTDQTLAELLKRHRACVSDLVPPELIAAYPGEQSVFLRMALSCLADADHTDTAAAYKQAPEQEQMPPLRAEERLAALDRYVSALGGDDARSELRRQMYAACRDAKITDGFAACDSPVGSGKTTAVMAHLLEQACKRNARRIFVVLPYTSIIRQSVDIYRKALVLPGETPEDVVAELHSRADFEDIETRYLTALWRAPIVVTTAVAFFETLSSHNPAALRRLHELPGSLIFVDEAHSALPIRLLPLAWHWMNVLADEWSCYWVLACGSLVRYWELQPLSGLSMPQPEIAELVRPDLQRELSRYESSRITFRWREKPIGRKELPKWVQEAPGPRLLILNTVQSAAVIAADMAAEFGQTHVEHLSTALTPEDRGNTIDRIRRRLADPEQLGRGLLQF
;
A
#
# COMPACT_ATOMS: atom_id res chain seq x y z
N GLY A 1 34.34 -10.99 -0.64
CA GLY A 1 35.33 -10.27 -1.43
C GLY A 1 34.77 -8.92 -1.80
N ASN A 2 35.54 -7.90 -1.62
CA ASN A 2 35.16 -6.51 -1.79
C ASN A 2 34.72 -6.26 -3.24
N ARG A 3 33.49 -5.85 -3.48
CA ARG A 3 32.95 -5.57 -4.81
C ARG A 3 33.75 -4.49 -5.56
N MET A 4 34.43 -3.60 -4.84
CA MET A 4 35.37 -2.62 -5.41
C MET A 4 36.61 -3.28 -6.01
N GLU A 5 37.17 -4.33 -5.39
CA GLU A 5 38.29 -5.09 -5.97
C GLU A 5 37.90 -5.81 -7.27
N LEU A 6 36.64 -6.19 -7.44
CA LEU A 6 36.12 -6.80 -8.66
C LEU A 6 35.97 -5.80 -9.84
N MET A 7 35.78 -4.52 -9.57
CA MET A 7 35.74 -3.49 -10.62
C MET A 7 37.13 -3.13 -11.15
N PHE A 8 38.20 -3.37 -10.40
CA PHE A 8 39.58 -3.06 -10.76
C PHE A 8 40.40 -4.35 -10.90
N ARG A 9 39.93 -5.26 -11.77
CA ARG A 9 40.58 -6.57 -11.95
C ARG A 9 42.03 -6.52 -12.45
N ASP A 10 42.44 -5.42 -13.11
CA ASP A 10 43.80 -5.22 -13.61
C ASP A 10 44.41 -4.01 -12.94
N GLU A 11 45.20 -4.23 -11.90
CA GLU A 11 45.86 -3.15 -11.16
C GLU A 11 46.92 -2.39 -11.97
N GLU A 12 47.36 -2.94 -13.09
CA GLU A 12 48.46 -2.40 -13.93
C GLU A 12 47.98 -1.72 -15.21
N THR A 13 46.69 -1.63 -15.49
CA THR A 13 46.23 -1.04 -16.76
C THR A 13 46.36 0.47 -16.79
N ALA A 14 46.77 0.98 -17.95
CA ALA A 14 46.83 2.42 -18.23
C ALA A 14 45.49 3.11 -17.98
N SER A 15 44.39 2.42 -18.13
CA SER A 15 43.03 2.87 -17.88
C SER A 15 42.79 3.23 -16.40
N ARG A 16 43.24 2.42 -15.45
CA ARG A 16 43.10 2.71 -14.02
C ARG A 16 43.88 3.94 -13.61
N LYS A 17 45.15 4.03 -14.04
CA LYS A 17 45.98 5.21 -13.75
C LYS A 17 45.37 6.48 -14.30
N HIS A 18 44.78 6.41 -15.49
CA HIS A 18 44.11 7.55 -16.11
C HIS A 18 42.83 7.92 -15.32
N THR A 19 42.03 6.95 -14.87
CA THR A 19 40.82 7.19 -14.07
C THR A 19 41.17 7.85 -12.74
N ASP A 20 42.20 7.34 -12.03
CA ASP A 20 42.60 7.89 -10.73
C ASP A 20 43.12 9.34 -10.87
N GLN A 21 43.90 9.61 -11.90
CA GLN A 21 44.40 10.97 -12.20
C GLN A 21 43.26 11.92 -12.58
N THR A 22 42.34 11.47 -13.42
CA THR A 22 41.16 12.24 -13.84
C THR A 22 40.23 12.53 -12.65
N LEU A 23 39.98 11.53 -11.80
CA LEU A 23 39.17 11.68 -10.58
C LEU A 23 39.81 12.72 -9.63
N ALA A 24 41.12 12.63 -9.39
CA ALA A 24 41.83 13.61 -8.55
C ALA A 24 41.75 15.04 -9.11
N GLU A 25 41.87 15.21 -10.43
CA GLU A 25 41.72 16.50 -11.09
C GLU A 25 40.26 17.03 -11.00
N LEU A 26 39.26 16.19 -11.23
CA LEU A 26 37.85 16.55 -11.08
C LEU A 26 37.53 16.97 -9.66
N LEU A 27 38.00 16.23 -8.67
CA LEU A 27 37.84 16.57 -7.26
C LEU A 27 38.52 17.88 -6.89
N LYS A 28 39.70 18.16 -7.47
CA LYS A 28 40.39 19.45 -7.29
C LYS A 28 39.60 20.60 -7.88
N ARG A 29 39.05 20.44 -9.09
CA ARG A 29 38.17 21.43 -9.73
C ARG A 29 36.90 21.64 -8.94
N HIS A 30 36.28 20.58 -8.50
CA HIS A 30 35.07 20.64 -7.68
C HIS A 30 35.31 21.42 -6.38
N ARG A 31 36.40 21.15 -5.67
CA ARG A 31 36.79 21.87 -4.47
C ARG A 31 37.08 23.35 -4.73
N ALA A 32 37.57 23.67 -5.90
CA ALA A 32 37.82 25.07 -6.29
C ALA A 32 36.53 25.83 -6.63
N CYS A 33 35.50 25.14 -7.11
CA CYS A 33 34.20 25.74 -7.43
C CYS A 33 33.25 25.81 -6.21
N VAL A 34 33.40 24.91 -5.25
CA VAL A 34 32.57 24.83 -4.06
C VAL A 34 33.46 25.05 -2.84
N SER A 35 33.71 26.30 -2.51
CA SER A 35 34.67 26.74 -1.49
C SER A 35 34.35 26.28 -0.08
N ASP A 36 33.08 25.96 0.21
CA ASP A 36 32.59 25.60 1.52
C ASP A 36 32.43 24.08 1.74
N LEU A 37 32.90 23.27 0.80
CA LEU A 37 33.02 21.83 1.01
C LEU A 37 34.16 21.58 2.02
N VAL A 38 33.83 21.65 3.27
CA VAL A 38 34.62 21.01 4.32
C VAL A 38 34.60 19.51 4.00
N PRO A 39 35.76 18.85 3.78
CA PRO A 39 35.78 17.40 3.67
C PRO A 39 35.07 16.90 4.93
N PRO A 40 34.05 16.04 4.82
CA PRO A 40 33.47 15.48 6.02
C PRO A 40 34.64 14.88 6.78
N GLU A 41 34.91 15.37 7.98
CA GLU A 41 35.69 14.62 8.95
C GLU A 41 35.12 13.22 8.86
N LEU A 42 35.97 12.21 8.67
CA LEU A 42 35.56 10.80 8.54
C LEU A 42 34.40 10.56 9.48
N ILE A 43 33.19 10.52 8.90
CA ILE A 43 31.96 10.40 9.69
C ILE A 43 32.17 9.17 10.54
N ALA A 44 32.14 9.36 11.86
CA ALA A 44 32.13 8.25 12.79
C ALA A 44 31.11 7.24 12.28
N ALA A 45 31.47 5.96 12.27
CA ALA A 45 30.63 4.92 11.70
C ALA A 45 29.18 5.12 12.15
N TYR A 46 28.22 5.14 11.23
CA TYR A 46 26.81 5.29 11.56
C TYR A 46 26.45 4.31 12.68
N PRO A 47 25.91 4.76 13.81
CA PRO A 47 25.71 3.90 14.97
C PRO A 47 24.55 2.92 14.83
N GLY A 48 23.68 3.11 13.84
CA GLY A 48 22.48 2.31 13.56
C GLY A 48 22.72 1.17 12.55
N GLU A 49 21.63 0.68 11.96
CA GLU A 49 21.66 -0.43 11.00
C GLU A 49 22.28 0.01 9.67
N GLN A 50 23.50 -0.42 9.45
CA GLN A 50 24.32 0.01 8.32
C GLN A 50 23.72 -0.35 6.96
N SER A 51 23.02 -1.48 6.85
CA SER A 51 22.45 -1.91 5.57
C SER A 51 21.35 -0.97 5.10
N VAL A 52 20.49 -0.52 6.00
CA VAL A 52 19.43 0.46 5.72
C VAL A 52 20.04 1.83 5.43
N PHE A 53 21.03 2.26 6.22
CA PHE A 53 21.73 3.53 5.98
C PHE A 53 22.38 3.58 4.60
N LEU A 54 23.13 2.56 4.20
CA LEU A 54 23.77 2.49 2.89
C LEU A 54 22.74 2.50 1.75
N ARG A 55 21.60 1.87 1.95
CA ARG A 55 20.50 1.89 0.97
C ARG A 55 19.87 3.28 0.85
N MET A 56 19.70 3.99 1.97
CA MET A 56 19.22 5.39 1.97
C MET A 56 20.20 6.31 1.25
N ALA A 57 21.50 6.20 1.55
CA ALA A 57 22.53 6.97 0.88
C ALA A 57 22.58 6.69 -0.64
N LEU A 58 22.49 5.40 -1.03
CA LEU A 58 22.43 5.01 -2.43
C LEU A 58 21.14 5.49 -3.11
N SER A 59 20.03 5.51 -2.39
CA SER A 59 18.76 6.07 -2.88
C SER A 59 18.89 7.56 -3.22
N CYS A 60 19.47 8.35 -2.32
CA CYS A 60 19.72 9.77 -2.57
C CYS A 60 20.64 9.98 -3.77
N LEU A 61 21.72 9.20 -3.88
CA LEU A 61 22.66 9.28 -5.01
C LEU A 61 21.98 8.92 -6.32
N ALA A 62 21.22 7.82 -6.35
CA ALA A 62 20.50 7.38 -7.55
C ALA A 62 19.45 8.41 -7.98
N ASP A 63 18.75 9.04 -7.03
CA ASP A 63 17.76 10.07 -7.36
C ASP A 63 18.42 11.35 -7.87
N ALA A 64 19.52 11.78 -7.27
CA ALA A 64 20.27 12.93 -7.74
C ALA A 64 20.79 12.74 -9.17
N ASP A 65 21.40 11.58 -9.48
CA ASP A 65 21.91 11.24 -10.80
C ASP A 65 20.81 11.22 -11.86
N HIS A 66 19.70 10.56 -11.56
CA HIS A 66 18.55 10.52 -12.48
C HIS A 66 17.89 11.89 -12.69
N THR A 67 17.80 12.70 -11.63
CA THR A 67 17.19 14.04 -11.70
C THR A 67 18.07 14.99 -12.51
N ASP A 68 19.39 14.97 -12.28
CA ASP A 68 20.34 15.78 -13.06
C ASP A 68 20.32 15.39 -14.54
N THR A 69 20.30 14.08 -14.81
CA THR A 69 20.18 13.57 -16.20
C THR A 69 18.86 14.03 -16.84
N ALA A 70 17.72 13.91 -16.15
CA ALA A 70 16.43 14.34 -16.66
C ALA A 70 16.40 15.86 -16.93
N ALA A 71 17.00 16.65 -16.05
CA ALA A 71 17.14 18.10 -16.23
C ALA A 71 17.98 18.46 -17.46
N ALA A 72 19.12 17.76 -17.66
CA ALA A 72 19.97 17.93 -18.81
C ALA A 72 19.26 17.68 -20.16
N TYR A 73 18.33 16.70 -20.16
CA TYR A 73 17.51 16.36 -21.33
C TYR A 73 16.17 17.11 -21.38
N LYS A 74 15.92 18.07 -20.50
CA LYS A 74 14.66 18.83 -20.38
C LYS A 74 13.43 17.92 -20.19
N GLN A 75 13.61 16.85 -19.46
CA GLN A 75 12.57 15.86 -19.11
C GLN A 75 12.19 15.92 -17.62
N ALA A 76 12.80 16.82 -16.86
CA ALA A 76 12.39 17.12 -15.49
C ALA A 76 11.33 18.24 -15.48
N PRO A 77 10.42 18.26 -14.49
CA PRO A 77 9.52 19.39 -14.32
C PRO A 77 10.28 20.67 -14.04
N GLU A 78 9.80 21.81 -14.56
CA GLU A 78 10.46 23.10 -14.40
C GLU A 78 10.55 23.57 -12.93
N GLN A 79 9.61 23.17 -12.12
CA GLN A 79 9.62 23.41 -10.68
C GLN A 79 9.26 22.12 -9.93
N GLU A 80 10.16 21.71 -9.08
CA GLU A 80 9.95 20.56 -8.19
C GLU A 80 9.12 21.00 -6.98
N GLN A 81 7.80 21.16 -7.16
CA GLN A 81 6.90 21.44 -6.06
C GLN A 81 6.44 20.13 -5.43
N MET A 82 6.86 19.91 -4.20
CA MET A 82 6.31 18.81 -3.37
C MET A 82 5.11 19.36 -2.59
N PRO A 83 3.89 18.93 -2.90
CA PRO A 83 2.72 19.38 -2.17
C PRO A 83 2.84 19.02 -0.68
N PRO A 84 2.57 19.94 0.24
CA PRO A 84 2.61 19.64 1.68
C PRO A 84 1.44 18.73 2.09
N LEU A 85 1.64 17.94 3.14
CA LEU A 85 0.61 17.02 3.62
C LEU A 85 -0.62 17.77 4.19
N ARG A 86 -0.45 18.95 4.79
CA ARG A 86 -1.55 19.75 5.39
C ARG A 86 -2.47 18.89 6.27
N ALA A 87 -1.86 18.15 7.19
CA ALA A 87 -2.51 17.07 7.94
C ALA A 87 -3.76 17.55 8.72
N GLU A 88 -3.69 18.71 9.37
CA GLU A 88 -4.81 19.28 10.14
C GLU A 88 -6.01 19.61 9.24
N GLU A 89 -5.76 20.25 8.10
CA GLU A 89 -6.82 20.63 7.17
C GLU A 89 -7.47 19.40 6.52
N ARG A 90 -6.65 18.38 6.19
CA ARG A 90 -7.15 17.10 5.65
C ARG A 90 -7.91 16.30 6.68
N LEU A 91 -7.49 16.32 7.95
CA LEU A 91 -8.25 15.70 9.03
C LEU A 91 -9.63 16.35 9.18
N ALA A 92 -9.68 17.68 9.18
CA ALA A 92 -10.96 18.41 9.21
C ALA A 92 -11.84 18.11 7.97
N ALA A 93 -11.23 17.93 6.79
CA ALA A 93 -11.96 17.53 5.58
C ALA A 93 -12.52 16.10 5.70
N LEU A 94 -11.72 15.17 6.22
CA LEU A 94 -12.13 13.80 6.47
C LEU A 94 -13.25 13.70 7.50
N ASP A 95 -13.17 14.48 8.60
CA ASP A 95 -14.24 14.56 9.61
C ASP A 95 -15.56 15.00 8.98
N ARG A 96 -15.55 16.02 8.10
CA ARG A 96 -16.74 16.47 7.36
C ARG A 96 -17.26 15.40 6.41
N TYR A 97 -16.36 14.75 5.67
CA TYR A 97 -16.73 13.68 4.74
C TYR A 97 -17.40 12.51 5.46
N VAL A 98 -16.83 12.03 6.56
CA VAL A 98 -17.38 10.91 7.33
C VAL A 98 -18.72 11.28 7.97
N SER A 99 -18.84 12.50 8.50
CA SER A 99 -20.11 13.01 9.05
C SER A 99 -21.21 13.07 8.00
N ALA A 100 -20.87 13.42 6.75
CA ALA A 100 -21.83 13.51 5.64
C ALA A 100 -22.28 12.13 5.10
N LEU A 101 -21.53 11.03 5.39
CA LEU A 101 -21.95 9.69 4.97
C LEU A 101 -23.26 9.23 5.61
N GLY A 102 -23.64 9.83 6.75
CA GLY A 102 -24.95 9.68 7.37
C GLY A 102 -25.33 8.25 7.72
N GLY A 103 -26.55 8.11 8.23
CA GLY A 103 -27.18 6.83 8.57
C GLY A 103 -27.52 6.74 10.05
N ASP A 104 -28.78 6.34 10.32
CA ASP A 104 -29.30 6.19 11.68
C ASP A 104 -29.40 4.72 12.10
N ASP A 105 -28.84 3.81 11.29
CA ASP A 105 -28.83 2.38 11.59
C ASP A 105 -27.67 2.01 12.56
N ALA A 106 -27.80 0.85 13.17
CA ALA A 106 -26.81 0.34 14.12
C ALA A 106 -25.40 0.20 13.50
N ARG A 107 -25.32 -0.07 12.20
CA ARG A 107 -24.05 -0.16 11.49
C ARG A 107 -23.35 1.18 11.38
N SER A 108 -24.11 2.21 11.06
CA SER A 108 -23.62 3.58 10.96
C SER A 108 -23.11 4.08 12.31
N GLU A 109 -23.82 3.74 13.39
CA GLU A 109 -23.38 4.05 14.75
C GLU A 109 -22.05 3.35 15.11
N LEU A 110 -21.93 2.06 14.84
CA LEU A 110 -20.69 1.32 15.09
C LEU A 110 -19.51 1.88 14.25
N ARG A 111 -19.77 2.32 13.03
CA ARG A 111 -18.75 2.96 12.19
C ARG A 111 -18.32 4.32 12.75
N ARG A 112 -19.23 5.12 13.30
CA ARG A 112 -18.90 6.37 13.99
C ARG A 112 -18.02 6.11 15.22
N GLN A 113 -18.37 5.10 16.02
CA GLN A 113 -17.57 4.70 17.19
C GLN A 113 -16.17 4.20 16.78
N MET A 114 -16.09 3.40 15.70
CA MET A 114 -14.82 2.95 15.13
C MET A 114 -13.96 4.12 14.67
N TYR A 115 -14.55 5.08 13.97
CA TYR A 115 -13.87 6.28 13.51
C TYR A 115 -13.32 7.09 14.68
N ALA A 116 -14.15 7.38 15.68
CA ALA A 116 -13.75 8.13 16.87
C ALA A 116 -12.64 7.37 17.66
N ALA A 117 -12.78 6.07 17.84
CA ALA A 117 -11.79 5.25 18.54
C ALA A 117 -10.40 5.32 17.88
N CYS A 118 -10.33 5.20 16.54
CA CYS A 118 -9.08 5.30 15.82
C CYS A 118 -8.52 6.74 15.83
N ARG A 119 -9.37 7.73 15.56
CA ARG A 119 -8.98 9.15 15.52
C ARG A 119 -8.37 9.60 16.84
N ASP A 120 -9.00 9.23 17.96
CA ASP A 120 -8.63 9.72 19.29
C ASP A 120 -7.60 8.81 20.01
N ALA A 121 -7.14 7.74 19.37
CA ALA A 121 -6.16 6.83 19.93
C ALA A 121 -4.84 7.54 20.22
N LYS A 122 -4.34 7.34 21.47
CA LYS A 122 -3.10 7.95 21.95
C LYS A 122 -1.99 6.90 21.94
N ILE A 123 -1.36 6.73 20.79
CA ILE A 123 -0.24 5.80 20.61
C ILE A 123 1.02 6.61 20.31
N THR A 124 2.08 6.34 21.05
CA THR A 124 3.37 7.04 20.97
C THR A 124 4.45 6.21 20.29
N ASP A 125 4.29 4.88 20.31
CA ASP A 125 5.26 3.94 19.77
C ASP A 125 5.32 3.95 18.24
N GLY A 126 6.26 3.23 17.65
CA GLY A 126 6.46 3.16 16.21
C GLY A 126 5.39 2.35 15.46
N PHE A 127 4.55 1.60 16.19
CA PHE A 127 3.55 0.69 15.62
C PHE A 127 2.19 0.81 16.29
N ALA A 128 1.14 0.60 15.49
CA ALA A 128 -0.23 0.36 15.96
C ALA A 128 -0.88 -0.79 15.17
N ALA A 129 -1.85 -1.43 15.77
CA ALA A 129 -2.66 -2.46 15.14
C ALA A 129 -4.13 -2.04 15.04
N CYS A 130 -4.81 -2.46 13.97
CA CYS A 130 -6.22 -2.24 13.78
C CYS A 130 -6.89 -3.53 13.31
N ASP A 131 -7.32 -4.36 14.27
CA ASP A 131 -8.08 -5.58 13.99
C ASP A 131 -9.57 -5.24 14.03
N SER A 132 -10.19 -5.18 12.87
CA SER A 132 -11.63 -4.89 12.79
C SER A 132 -12.25 -5.51 11.53
N PRO A 133 -13.49 -6.00 11.61
CA PRO A 133 -14.12 -6.75 10.53
C PRO A 133 -14.29 -5.91 9.26
N VAL A 134 -14.44 -6.59 8.13
CA VAL A 134 -14.74 -5.96 6.84
C VAL A 134 -16.06 -5.19 6.94
N GLY A 135 -16.08 -3.96 6.45
CA GLY A 135 -17.27 -3.11 6.49
C GLY A 135 -17.40 -2.22 7.71
N SER A 136 -16.47 -2.28 8.68
CA SER A 136 -16.43 -1.41 9.86
C SER A 136 -16.05 0.05 9.60
N GLY A 137 -15.63 0.41 8.37
CA GLY A 137 -15.14 1.75 8.05
C GLY A 137 -13.64 1.93 8.31
N LYS A 138 -12.88 0.85 8.41
CA LYS A 138 -11.43 0.81 8.69
C LYS A 138 -10.61 1.81 7.87
N THR A 139 -10.86 1.90 6.56
CA THR A 139 -10.10 2.75 5.63
C THR A 139 -10.08 4.22 6.05
N THR A 140 -11.24 4.79 6.39
CA THR A 140 -11.35 6.18 6.83
C THR A 140 -10.93 6.36 8.29
N ALA A 141 -11.22 5.40 9.14
CA ALA A 141 -10.86 5.45 10.56
C ALA A 141 -9.35 5.40 10.79
N VAL A 142 -8.63 4.52 10.09
CA VAL A 142 -7.16 4.47 10.13
C VAL A 142 -6.54 5.72 9.52
N MET A 143 -7.09 6.26 8.42
CA MET A 143 -6.62 7.51 7.83
C MET A 143 -6.77 8.68 8.81
N ALA A 144 -7.86 8.78 9.58
CA ALA A 144 -8.03 9.80 10.61
C ALA A 144 -6.94 9.70 11.69
N HIS A 145 -6.64 8.48 12.14
CA HIS A 145 -5.54 8.24 13.07
C HIS A 145 -4.19 8.69 12.50
N LEU A 146 -3.90 8.34 11.25
CA LEU A 146 -2.65 8.73 10.60
C LEU A 146 -2.53 10.25 10.44
N LEU A 147 -3.60 10.94 10.08
CA LEU A 147 -3.59 12.41 9.99
C LEU A 147 -3.38 13.07 11.36
N GLU A 148 -4.00 12.54 12.41
CA GLU A 148 -3.77 12.99 13.80
C GLU A 148 -2.32 12.73 14.22
N GLN A 149 -1.74 11.58 13.89
CA GLN A 149 -0.33 11.29 14.13
C GLN A 149 0.59 12.17 13.29
N ALA A 150 0.20 12.50 12.06
CA ALA A 150 0.97 13.39 11.20
C ALA A 150 1.09 14.80 11.78
N CYS A 151 0.03 15.33 12.36
CA CYS A 151 0.07 16.61 13.09
C CYS A 151 1.06 16.57 14.25
N LYS A 152 1.03 15.50 15.04
CA LYS A 152 1.89 15.36 16.24
C LYS A 152 3.36 15.15 15.91
N ARG A 153 3.64 14.40 14.85
CA ARG A 153 5.00 14.00 14.44
C ARG A 153 5.60 14.90 13.38
N ASN A 154 4.83 15.91 12.89
CA ASN A 154 5.20 16.73 11.73
C ASN A 154 5.60 15.88 10.52
N ALA A 155 4.82 14.83 10.23
CA ALA A 155 5.10 13.92 9.16
C ALA A 155 4.83 14.57 7.79
N ARG A 156 5.66 14.21 6.81
CA ARG A 156 5.56 14.78 5.45
C ARG A 156 4.62 14.01 4.55
N ARG A 157 4.46 12.68 4.77
CA ARG A 157 3.74 11.78 3.86
C ARG A 157 3.01 10.66 4.59
N ILE A 158 1.98 10.16 3.92
CA ILE A 158 1.26 8.95 4.33
C ILE A 158 1.33 7.96 3.17
N PHE A 159 1.78 6.74 3.45
CA PHE A 159 1.74 5.62 2.53
C PHE A 159 0.59 4.68 2.89
N VAL A 160 -0.20 4.30 1.89
CA VAL A 160 -1.25 3.29 2.02
C VAL A 160 -0.85 2.10 1.17
N VAL A 161 -0.51 1.01 1.83
CA VAL A 161 0.02 -0.21 1.22
C VAL A 161 -1.08 -1.26 1.20
N LEU A 162 -1.52 -1.64 0.00
CA LEU A 162 -2.64 -2.55 -0.24
C LEU A 162 -2.15 -3.85 -0.89
N PRO A 163 -2.80 -5.00 -0.63
CA PRO A 163 -2.34 -6.28 -1.17
C PRO A 163 -2.55 -6.42 -2.67
N TYR A 164 -3.61 -5.80 -3.22
CA TYR A 164 -4.06 -6.03 -4.59
C TYR A 164 -4.39 -4.73 -5.33
N THR A 165 -4.07 -4.68 -6.61
CA THR A 165 -4.36 -3.54 -7.49
C THR A 165 -5.87 -3.24 -7.64
N SER A 166 -6.73 -4.26 -7.51
CA SER A 166 -8.19 -4.10 -7.63
C SER A 166 -8.80 -3.24 -6.52
N ILE A 167 -8.16 -3.18 -5.35
CA ILE A 167 -8.64 -2.41 -4.19
C ILE A 167 -8.08 -0.98 -4.23
N ILE A 168 -6.97 -0.75 -4.93
CA ILE A 168 -6.30 0.55 -4.99
C ILE A 168 -7.25 1.62 -5.50
N ARG A 169 -7.89 1.43 -6.67
CA ARG A 169 -8.81 2.42 -7.25
C ARG A 169 -9.91 2.84 -6.28
N GLN A 170 -10.53 1.86 -5.63
CA GLN A 170 -11.58 2.15 -4.64
C GLN A 170 -11.06 3.00 -3.48
N SER A 171 -9.88 2.68 -2.97
CA SER A 171 -9.26 3.43 -1.87
C SER A 171 -8.84 4.83 -2.32
N VAL A 172 -8.24 4.96 -3.50
CA VAL A 172 -7.86 6.23 -4.12
C VAL A 172 -9.09 7.13 -4.31
N ASP A 173 -10.20 6.60 -4.87
CA ASP A 173 -11.44 7.35 -5.06
C ASP A 173 -12.01 7.87 -3.74
N ILE A 174 -11.95 7.06 -2.68
CA ILE A 174 -12.39 7.47 -1.34
C ILE A 174 -11.47 8.58 -0.81
N TYR A 175 -10.16 8.41 -0.87
CA TYR A 175 -9.20 9.38 -0.35
C TYR A 175 -9.24 10.70 -1.14
N ARG A 176 -9.36 10.66 -2.47
CA ARG A 176 -9.51 11.87 -3.28
C ARG A 176 -10.76 12.65 -2.91
N LYS A 177 -11.90 11.97 -2.72
CA LYS A 177 -13.16 12.60 -2.29
C LYS A 177 -13.10 13.18 -0.87
N ALA A 178 -12.37 12.52 0.02
CA ALA A 178 -12.36 12.84 1.44
C ALA A 178 -11.27 13.84 1.84
N LEU A 179 -10.14 13.88 1.11
CA LEU A 179 -8.92 14.53 1.56
C LEU A 179 -8.45 15.69 0.67
N VAL A 180 -8.86 15.75 -0.60
CA VAL A 180 -8.46 16.84 -1.49
C VAL A 180 -9.12 18.15 -1.07
N LEU A 181 -8.30 19.17 -0.91
CA LEU A 181 -8.76 20.48 -0.48
C LEU A 181 -9.09 21.37 -1.69
N PRO A 182 -9.92 22.42 -1.51
CA PRO A 182 -10.27 23.33 -2.60
C PRO A 182 -9.03 23.93 -3.29
N GLY A 183 -8.99 23.83 -4.61
CA GLY A 183 -7.90 24.37 -5.44
C GLY A 183 -6.72 23.42 -5.64
N GLU A 184 -6.76 22.19 -5.09
CA GLU A 184 -5.74 21.17 -5.31
C GLU A 184 -6.13 20.20 -6.43
N THR A 185 -5.13 19.68 -7.14
CA THR A 185 -5.30 18.60 -8.13
C THR A 185 -5.36 17.26 -7.38
N PRO A 186 -6.41 16.45 -7.57
CA PRO A 186 -6.56 15.19 -6.83
C PRO A 186 -5.39 14.22 -6.99
N GLU A 187 -4.81 14.16 -8.19
CA GLU A 187 -3.70 13.29 -8.56
C GLU A 187 -2.40 13.68 -7.86
N ASP A 188 -2.16 14.97 -7.64
CA ASP A 188 -0.97 15.48 -6.95
C ASP A 188 -1.04 15.24 -5.44
N VAL A 189 -2.26 15.18 -4.89
CA VAL A 189 -2.50 14.94 -3.47
C VAL A 189 -2.51 13.46 -3.12
N VAL A 190 -3.26 12.66 -3.91
CA VAL A 190 -3.40 11.22 -3.72
C VAL A 190 -2.90 10.51 -4.96
N ALA A 191 -1.63 10.14 -4.92
CA ALA A 191 -0.96 9.43 -6.00
C ALA A 191 -1.23 7.92 -5.94
N GLU A 192 -1.52 7.34 -7.10
CA GLU A 192 -1.73 5.90 -7.28
C GLU A 192 -0.51 5.29 -7.96
N LEU A 193 0.24 4.43 -7.25
CA LEU A 193 1.41 3.78 -7.81
C LEU A 193 1.25 2.25 -7.88
N HIS A 194 1.07 1.74 -9.08
CA HIS A 194 1.16 0.32 -9.39
C HIS A 194 1.66 0.09 -10.82
N SER A 195 1.96 -1.15 -11.18
CA SER A 195 2.54 -1.55 -12.47
C SER A 195 1.69 -1.22 -13.71
N ARG A 196 0.46 -0.71 -13.53
CA ARG A 196 -0.51 -0.41 -14.60
C ARG A 196 -1.04 1.02 -14.53
N ALA A 197 -0.41 1.90 -13.72
CA ALA A 197 -0.83 3.29 -13.66
C ALA A 197 -0.42 4.01 -14.95
N ASP A 198 -1.39 4.55 -15.66
CA ASP A 198 -1.18 5.46 -16.78
C ASP A 198 -1.16 6.89 -16.23
N PHE A 199 -0.16 7.66 -16.62
CA PHE A 199 0.02 9.04 -16.19
C PHE A 199 -0.26 9.98 -17.36
N GLU A 200 -1.14 10.95 -17.14
CA GLU A 200 -1.54 11.91 -18.19
C GLU A 200 -0.48 12.98 -18.44
N ASP A 201 0.32 13.32 -17.43
CA ASP A 201 1.36 14.34 -17.52
C ASP A 201 2.67 13.94 -16.82
N ILE A 202 3.75 14.72 -17.13
CA ILE A 202 5.09 14.47 -16.62
C ILE A 202 5.19 14.78 -15.12
N GLU A 203 4.49 15.81 -14.63
CA GLU A 203 4.57 16.25 -13.24
C GLU A 203 3.92 15.21 -12.30
N THR A 204 2.70 14.79 -12.60
CA THR A 204 2.00 13.73 -11.86
C THR A 204 2.77 12.42 -11.87
N ARG A 205 3.34 12.06 -13.03
CA ARG A 205 4.22 10.89 -13.13
C ARG A 205 5.44 11.01 -12.21
N TYR A 206 6.06 12.18 -12.16
CA TYR A 206 7.25 12.43 -11.36
C TYR A 206 6.93 12.34 -9.86
N LEU A 207 5.87 13.02 -9.41
CA LEU A 207 5.38 12.95 -8.03
C LEU A 207 5.04 11.53 -7.58
N THR A 208 4.33 10.80 -8.43
CA THR A 208 3.89 9.43 -8.14
C THR A 208 5.05 8.46 -8.13
N ALA A 209 5.88 8.44 -9.18
CA ALA A 209 6.97 7.49 -9.33
C ALA A 209 8.03 7.65 -8.25
N LEU A 210 8.24 8.87 -7.76
CA LEU A 210 9.23 9.20 -6.73
C LEU A 210 8.66 9.25 -5.30
N TRP A 211 7.40 8.91 -5.10
CA TRP A 211 6.75 8.97 -3.79
C TRP A 211 6.72 10.37 -3.15
N ARG A 212 6.63 11.40 -3.97
CA ARG A 212 6.67 12.81 -3.51
C ARG A 212 5.30 13.41 -3.23
N ALA A 213 4.22 12.73 -3.61
CA ALA A 213 2.88 13.13 -3.23
C ALA A 213 2.65 13.01 -1.71
N PRO A 214 1.80 13.85 -1.11
CA PRO A 214 1.48 13.79 0.32
C PRO A 214 0.89 12.45 0.77
N ILE A 215 0.08 11.84 -0.10
CA ILE A 215 -0.55 10.53 0.16
C ILE A 215 -0.24 9.63 -1.05
N VAL A 216 0.43 8.52 -0.80
CA VAL A 216 0.81 7.54 -1.83
C VAL A 216 0.09 6.23 -1.57
N VAL A 217 -0.76 5.82 -2.50
CA VAL A 217 -1.44 4.52 -2.46
C VAL A 217 -0.73 3.56 -3.40
N THR A 218 -0.23 2.45 -2.87
CA THR A 218 0.60 1.51 -3.62
C THR A 218 0.31 0.06 -3.25
N THR A 219 0.83 -0.88 -4.05
CA THR A 219 0.76 -2.29 -3.71
C THR A 219 1.83 -2.69 -2.69
N ALA A 220 1.54 -3.72 -1.87
CA ALA A 220 2.53 -4.31 -0.98
C ALA A 220 3.78 -4.78 -1.74
N VAL A 221 3.60 -5.35 -2.94
CA VAL A 221 4.72 -5.77 -3.79
C VAL A 221 5.60 -4.58 -4.16
N ALA A 222 5.03 -3.51 -4.72
CA ALA A 222 5.81 -2.33 -5.14
C ALA A 222 6.50 -1.64 -3.95
N PHE A 223 5.84 -1.59 -2.79
CA PHE A 223 6.38 -1.00 -1.58
C PHE A 223 7.59 -1.80 -1.06
N PHE A 224 7.42 -3.09 -0.80
CA PHE A 224 8.49 -3.93 -0.25
C PHE A 224 9.60 -4.24 -1.27
N GLU A 225 9.31 -4.27 -2.57
CA GLU A 225 10.33 -4.28 -3.61
C GLU A 225 11.21 -3.03 -3.55
N THR A 226 10.66 -1.86 -3.30
CA THR A 226 11.47 -0.64 -3.12
C THR A 226 12.43 -0.78 -1.95
N LEU A 227 11.99 -1.33 -0.82
CA LEU A 227 12.84 -1.60 0.34
C LEU A 227 13.98 -2.57 0.01
N SER A 228 13.75 -3.57 -0.86
CA SER A 228 14.71 -4.63 -1.19
C SER A 228 15.43 -4.44 -2.52
N SER A 229 15.02 -3.48 -3.36
CA SER A 229 15.50 -3.35 -4.72
C SER A 229 17.01 -3.05 -4.81
N HIS A 230 17.65 -3.61 -5.81
CA HIS A 230 18.95 -3.22 -6.31
C HIS A 230 18.88 -2.43 -7.61
N ASN A 231 17.66 -2.24 -8.15
CA ASN A 231 17.43 -1.46 -9.36
C ASN A 231 17.40 0.05 -8.98
N PRO A 232 18.27 0.88 -9.55
CA PRO A 232 18.32 2.32 -9.27
C PRO A 232 16.96 3.02 -9.46
N ALA A 233 16.21 2.68 -10.49
CA ALA A 233 14.90 3.27 -10.76
C ALA A 233 13.86 3.03 -9.65
N ALA A 234 13.89 1.87 -9.01
CA ALA A 234 13.03 1.58 -7.87
C ALA A 234 13.61 2.13 -6.55
N LEU A 235 14.95 2.06 -6.42
CA LEU A 235 15.64 2.49 -5.21
C LEU A 235 15.57 4.00 -4.99
N ARG A 236 15.58 4.82 -6.05
CA ARG A 236 15.64 6.29 -5.99
C ARG A 236 14.53 6.97 -5.18
N ARG A 237 13.49 6.25 -4.79
CA ARG A 237 12.37 6.77 -3.98
C ARG A 237 12.43 6.34 -2.50
N LEU A 238 13.37 5.46 -2.12
CA LEU A 238 13.45 4.93 -0.76
C LEU A 238 13.70 6.02 0.29
N HIS A 239 14.53 7.02 -0.03
CA HIS A 239 14.84 8.14 0.85
C HIS A 239 13.65 9.07 1.16
N GLU A 240 12.49 8.84 0.55
CA GLU A 240 11.26 9.56 0.84
C GLU A 240 10.46 8.94 2.02
N LEU A 241 10.86 7.74 2.49
CA LEU A 241 10.20 7.07 3.63
C LEU A 241 10.50 7.67 5.01
N PRO A 242 11.71 8.16 5.34
CA PRO A 242 11.98 8.73 6.66
C PRO A 242 10.94 9.76 7.10
N GLY A 243 10.46 9.62 8.35
CA GLY A 243 9.44 10.50 8.93
C GLY A 243 8.06 10.36 8.32
N SER A 244 7.77 9.25 7.62
CA SER A 244 6.46 8.97 7.02
C SER A 244 5.61 8.06 7.89
N LEU A 245 4.30 8.10 7.64
CA LEU A 245 3.32 7.22 8.27
C LEU A 245 2.88 6.16 7.25
N ILE A 246 2.88 4.91 7.63
CA ILE A 246 2.63 3.79 6.72
C ILE A 246 1.46 2.95 7.22
N PHE A 247 0.42 2.87 6.42
CA PHE A 247 -0.72 2.00 6.64
C PHE A 247 -0.60 0.76 5.77
N VAL A 248 -0.46 -0.42 6.38
CA VAL A 248 -0.46 -1.72 5.69
C VAL A 248 -1.82 -2.38 5.91
N ASP A 249 -2.67 -2.33 4.91
CA ASP A 249 -3.97 -3.03 4.96
C ASP A 249 -3.81 -4.48 4.53
N GLU A 250 -4.64 -5.37 5.09
CA GLU A 250 -4.55 -6.82 4.92
C GLU A 250 -3.11 -7.32 5.19
N ALA A 251 -2.53 -6.87 6.30
CA ALA A 251 -1.12 -7.08 6.64
C ALA A 251 -0.69 -8.56 6.60
N HIS A 252 -1.62 -9.49 6.83
CA HIS A 252 -1.36 -10.93 6.75
C HIS A 252 -1.08 -11.44 5.33
N SER A 253 -1.56 -10.76 4.30
CA SER A 253 -1.39 -11.11 2.89
C SER A 253 -0.43 -10.18 2.13
N ALA A 254 0.10 -9.18 2.81
CA ALA A 254 0.99 -8.18 2.20
C ALA A 254 2.30 -8.80 1.69
N LEU A 255 2.80 -9.84 2.37
CA LEU A 255 4.06 -10.51 2.03
C LEU A 255 3.95 -12.04 2.15
N PRO A 256 4.70 -12.79 1.30
CA PRO A 256 4.94 -14.20 1.52
C PRO A 256 5.60 -14.43 2.88
N ILE A 257 5.16 -15.47 3.60
CA ILE A 257 5.62 -15.77 4.97
C ILE A 257 7.15 -15.86 5.09
N ARG A 258 7.83 -16.34 4.05
CA ARG A 258 9.30 -16.44 4.02
C ARG A 258 10.04 -15.10 4.01
N LEU A 259 9.38 -14.03 3.55
CA LEU A 259 9.96 -12.68 3.48
C LEU A 259 9.61 -11.85 4.73
N LEU A 260 8.66 -12.32 5.50
CA LEU A 260 8.13 -11.60 6.65
C LEU A 260 9.20 -11.27 7.71
N PRO A 261 10.16 -12.17 8.07
CA PRO A 261 11.20 -11.85 9.04
C PRO A 261 12.08 -10.67 8.62
N LEU A 262 12.49 -10.63 7.36
CA LEU A 262 13.33 -9.56 6.83
C LEU A 262 12.57 -8.24 6.75
N ALA A 263 11.33 -8.28 6.25
CA ALA A 263 10.47 -7.10 6.19
C ALA A 263 10.19 -6.55 7.59
N TRP A 264 9.92 -7.43 8.56
CA TRP A 264 9.72 -7.06 9.95
C TRP A 264 10.94 -6.37 10.57
N HIS A 265 12.13 -6.92 10.31
CA HIS A 265 13.38 -6.28 10.72
C HIS A 265 13.50 -4.86 10.16
N TRP A 266 13.29 -4.67 8.86
CA TRP A 266 13.37 -3.34 8.25
C TRP A 266 12.29 -2.38 8.74
N MET A 267 11.09 -2.88 9.00
CA MET A 267 10.01 -2.05 9.57
C MET A 267 10.40 -1.53 10.95
N ASN A 268 11.02 -2.37 11.80
CA ASN A 268 11.52 -1.94 13.12
C ASN A 268 12.65 -0.92 12.97
N VAL A 269 13.65 -1.18 12.13
CA VAL A 269 14.74 -0.21 11.88
C VAL A 269 14.20 1.12 11.38
N LEU A 270 13.23 1.11 10.46
CA LEU A 270 12.61 2.32 9.94
C LEU A 270 11.79 3.06 11.01
N ALA A 271 11.16 2.33 11.94
CA ALA A 271 10.46 2.93 13.07
C ALA A 271 11.42 3.58 14.08
N ASP A 272 12.47 2.85 14.46
CA ASP A 272 13.36 3.23 15.55
C ASP A 272 14.39 4.30 15.14
N GLU A 273 14.97 4.15 13.93
CA GLU A 273 16.07 5.00 13.46
C GLU A 273 15.64 6.08 12.47
N TRP A 274 14.51 5.90 11.76
CA TRP A 274 14.07 6.77 10.67
C TRP A 274 12.72 7.42 10.91
N SER A 275 12.21 7.35 12.14
CA SER A 275 10.96 7.99 12.57
C SER A 275 9.73 7.62 11.75
N CYS A 276 9.71 6.42 11.16
CA CYS A 276 8.53 5.90 10.49
C CYS A 276 7.50 5.41 11.51
N TYR A 277 6.23 5.56 11.19
CA TYR A 277 5.13 5.06 12.03
C TYR A 277 4.26 4.10 11.22
N TRP A 278 3.95 2.94 11.78
CA TRP A 278 3.25 1.87 11.10
C TRP A 278 1.88 1.59 11.70
N VAL A 279 0.88 1.45 10.85
CA VAL A 279 -0.42 0.88 11.22
C VAL A 279 -0.63 -0.40 10.45
N LEU A 280 -0.71 -1.52 11.16
CA LEU A 280 -0.98 -2.84 10.60
C LEU A 280 -2.47 -3.16 10.78
N ALA A 281 -3.20 -3.36 9.69
CA ALA A 281 -4.62 -3.60 9.78
C ALA A 281 -5.08 -4.81 8.97
N CYS A 282 -6.17 -5.41 9.42
CA CYS A 282 -6.83 -6.51 8.74
C CYS A 282 -8.24 -6.73 9.29
N GLY A 283 -9.07 -7.47 8.53
CA GLY A 283 -10.36 -7.98 9.00
C GLY A 283 -10.26 -9.18 9.95
N SER A 284 -9.09 -9.84 9.97
CA SER A 284 -8.72 -10.95 10.84
C SER A 284 -7.19 -10.92 11.01
N LEU A 285 -6.74 -9.99 11.83
CA LEU A 285 -5.33 -9.68 11.95
C LEU A 285 -4.56 -10.82 12.62
N VAL A 286 -3.65 -11.41 11.86
CA VAL A 286 -2.69 -12.39 12.40
C VAL A 286 -1.55 -11.60 13.02
N ARG A 287 -1.40 -11.70 14.33
CA ARG A 287 -0.33 -11.04 15.10
C ARG A 287 0.95 -11.85 14.99
N TYR A 288 1.55 -11.88 13.79
CA TYR A 288 2.77 -12.66 13.55
C TYR A 288 3.96 -12.20 14.40
N TRP A 289 3.96 -10.96 14.88
CA TRP A 289 4.96 -10.43 15.79
C TRP A 289 4.91 -11.04 17.20
N GLU A 290 3.79 -11.66 17.58
CA GLU A 290 3.65 -12.39 18.86
C GLU A 290 4.15 -13.84 18.75
N LEU A 291 4.31 -14.37 17.53
CA LEU A 291 4.76 -15.74 17.32
C LEU A 291 6.26 -15.85 17.52
N GLN A 292 6.70 -16.68 18.48
CA GLN A 292 8.12 -17.04 18.63
C GLN A 292 8.54 -18.07 17.60
N PRO A 293 9.70 -17.92 17.02
CA PRO A 293 10.35 -16.69 16.59
C PRO A 293 10.10 -16.51 15.09
N LEU A 294 9.73 -15.33 14.67
CA LEU A 294 10.01 -14.91 13.28
C LEU A 294 11.53 -14.94 13.07
N SER A 295 12.13 -15.94 13.65
CA SER A 295 13.42 -16.03 14.26
C SER A 295 14.54 -16.41 13.33
N GLY A 296 15.54 -15.99 13.70
CA GLY A 296 16.91 -15.88 13.41
C GLY A 296 17.41 -14.50 13.74
N LEU A 297 16.53 -13.54 13.91
CA LEU A 297 16.85 -12.17 14.25
C LEU A 297 16.43 -11.93 15.71
N SER A 298 17.43 -11.83 16.61
CA SER A 298 17.24 -11.51 18.04
C SER A 298 16.81 -10.05 18.19
N MET A 299 15.62 -9.70 17.72
CA MET A 299 15.09 -8.37 17.93
C MET A 299 14.05 -8.38 19.04
N PRO A 300 14.06 -7.36 19.92
CA PRO A 300 12.94 -7.13 20.83
C PRO A 300 11.67 -6.99 20.02
N GLN A 301 10.62 -7.69 20.41
CA GLN A 301 9.33 -7.52 19.76
C GLN A 301 8.66 -6.28 20.36
N PRO A 302 8.30 -5.27 19.54
CA PRO A 302 7.58 -4.11 20.05
C PRO A 302 6.21 -4.55 20.57
N GLU A 303 5.77 -3.99 21.69
CA GLU A 303 4.39 -4.08 22.10
C GLU A 303 3.54 -3.22 21.15
N ILE A 304 2.66 -3.82 20.37
CA ILE A 304 1.84 -3.11 19.40
C ILE A 304 0.48 -2.83 19.99
N ALA A 305 0.20 -1.55 20.24
CA ALA A 305 -1.06 -1.10 20.79
C ALA A 305 -2.19 -1.16 19.75
N GLU A 306 -3.38 -1.58 20.18
CA GLU A 306 -4.58 -1.62 19.35
C GLU A 306 -5.26 -0.26 19.28
N LEU A 307 -5.66 0.16 18.06
CA LEU A 307 -6.44 1.38 17.84
C LEU A 307 -7.88 1.25 18.36
N VAL A 308 -8.40 0.04 18.32
CA VAL A 308 -9.78 -0.25 18.71
C VAL A 308 -9.79 -1.07 19.97
N ARG A 309 -10.52 -0.60 20.99
CA ARG A 309 -10.64 -1.31 22.26
C ARG A 309 -11.33 -2.66 22.07
N PRO A 310 -10.99 -3.68 22.88
CA PRO A 310 -11.51 -5.04 22.73
C PRO A 310 -13.03 -5.16 22.86
N ASP A 311 -13.69 -4.27 23.60
CA ASP A 311 -15.15 -4.22 23.72
C ASP A 311 -15.81 -3.83 22.40
N LEU A 312 -15.37 -2.74 21.80
CA LEU A 312 -15.87 -2.28 20.49
C LEU A 312 -15.52 -3.26 19.36
N GLN A 313 -14.33 -3.85 19.39
CA GLN A 313 -13.93 -4.87 18.42
C GLN A 313 -14.88 -6.09 18.47
N ARG A 314 -15.23 -6.55 19.67
CA ARG A 314 -16.20 -7.66 19.85
C ARG A 314 -17.58 -7.27 19.35
N GLU A 315 -18.00 -6.04 19.59
CA GLU A 315 -19.31 -5.55 19.15
C GLU A 315 -19.39 -5.47 17.63
N LEU A 316 -18.40 -4.87 16.97
CA LEU A 316 -18.26 -4.85 15.52
C LEU A 316 -18.27 -6.25 14.91
N SER A 317 -17.49 -7.17 15.48
CA SER A 317 -17.42 -8.56 15.01
C SER A 317 -18.73 -9.30 15.18
N ARG A 318 -19.42 -9.10 16.31
CA ARG A 318 -20.74 -9.70 16.56
C ARG A 318 -21.78 -9.17 15.58
N TYR A 319 -21.79 -7.86 15.32
CA TYR A 319 -22.72 -7.24 14.40
C TYR A 319 -22.52 -7.77 12.97
N GLU A 320 -21.30 -7.74 12.44
CA GLU A 320 -21.03 -8.20 11.08
C GLU A 320 -21.25 -9.73 10.95
N SER A 321 -20.92 -10.52 11.96
CA SER A 321 -21.17 -11.96 11.97
C SER A 321 -22.67 -12.30 12.02
N SER A 322 -23.49 -11.50 12.68
CA SER A 322 -24.95 -11.72 12.73
C SER A 322 -25.65 -11.57 11.38
N ARG A 323 -25.01 -10.90 10.42
CA ARG A 323 -25.52 -10.69 9.06
C ARG A 323 -25.21 -11.84 8.11
N ILE A 324 -24.40 -12.80 8.54
CA ILE A 324 -23.88 -13.89 7.70
C ILE A 324 -24.32 -15.22 8.32
N THR A 325 -24.90 -16.07 7.51
CA THR A 325 -25.19 -17.46 7.88
C THR A 325 -24.23 -18.38 7.16
N PHE A 326 -23.37 -19.05 7.92
CA PHE A 326 -22.44 -20.04 7.37
C PHE A 326 -23.14 -21.38 7.23
N ARG A 327 -23.02 -21.99 6.02
CA ARG A 327 -23.43 -23.36 5.76
C ARG A 327 -22.18 -24.14 5.36
N TRP A 328 -21.81 -25.10 6.17
CA TRP A 328 -20.66 -25.95 5.94
C TRP A 328 -21.11 -27.29 5.34
N ARG A 329 -20.32 -27.79 4.41
CA ARG A 329 -20.50 -29.13 3.84
C ARG A 329 -19.19 -29.91 4.01
N GLU A 330 -19.27 -31.07 4.69
CA GLU A 330 -18.10 -31.91 4.95
C GLU A 330 -17.60 -32.65 3.71
N LYS A 331 -18.50 -33.01 2.80
CA LYS A 331 -18.16 -33.78 1.60
C LYS A 331 -17.92 -32.83 0.41
N PRO A 332 -16.85 -33.06 -0.38
CA PRO A 332 -16.65 -32.36 -1.63
C PRO A 332 -17.85 -32.46 -2.57
N ILE A 333 -18.14 -31.37 -3.28
CA ILE A 333 -19.20 -31.36 -4.31
C ILE A 333 -18.58 -31.73 -5.65
N GLY A 334 -19.19 -32.70 -6.33
CA GLY A 334 -18.83 -33.04 -7.71
C GLY A 334 -19.31 -31.97 -8.69
N ARG A 335 -18.57 -31.80 -9.81
CA ARG A 335 -18.90 -30.84 -10.86
C ARG A 335 -20.37 -30.89 -11.32
N LYS A 336 -20.94 -32.09 -11.44
CA LYS A 336 -22.34 -32.29 -11.86
C LYS A 336 -23.38 -31.90 -10.82
N GLU A 337 -23.02 -31.92 -9.53
CA GLU A 337 -23.92 -31.56 -8.42
C GLU A 337 -23.89 -30.05 -8.12
N LEU A 338 -22.80 -29.37 -8.51
CA LEU A 338 -22.55 -27.99 -8.17
C LEU A 338 -23.65 -27.03 -8.66
N PRO A 339 -24.18 -27.10 -9.88
CA PRO A 339 -25.26 -26.23 -10.34
C PRO A 339 -26.50 -26.32 -9.45
N LYS A 340 -26.93 -27.52 -9.12
CA LYS A 340 -28.08 -27.74 -8.25
C LYS A 340 -27.86 -27.15 -6.85
N TRP A 341 -26.69 -27.39 -6.29
CA TRP A 341 -26.35 -26.86 -4.96
C TRP A 341 -26.31 -25.33 -4.93
N VAL A 342 -25.75 -24.69 -5.97
CA VAL A 342 -25.74 -23.24 -6.09
C VAL A 342 -27.16 -22.68 -6.23
N GLN A 343 -28.05 -23.40 -6.94
CA GLN A 343 -29.44 -23.01 -7.14
C GLN A 343 -30.27 -23.01 -5.83
N GLU A 344 -29.88 -23.82 -4.83
CA GLU A 344 -30.53 -23.87 -3.54
C GLU A 344 -30.35 -22.57 -2.71
N ALA A 345 -29.33 -21.77 -3.01
CA ALA A 345 -29.12 -20.49 -2.34
C ALA A 345 -30.07 -19.42 -2.90
N PRO A 346 -30.74 -18.63 -2.05
CA PRO A 346 -31.62 -17.56 -2.51
C PRO A 346 -30.83 -16.35 -3.05
N GLY A 347 -31.47 -15.57 -3.91
CA GLY A 347 -30.95 -14.27 -4.40
C GLY A 347 -29.81 -14.37 -5.39
N PRO A 348 -29.10 -13.26 -5.63
CA PRO A 348 -27.89 -13.26 -6.44
C PRO A 348 -26.83 -14.14 -5.80
N ARG A 349 -26.12 -14.92 -6.60
CA ARG A 349 -25.15 -15.91 -6.12
C ARG A 349 -23.76 -15.56 -6.60
N LEU A 350 -22.78 -15.68 -5.72
CA LEU A 350 -21.35 -15.55 -6.03
C LEU A 350 -20.68 -16.89 -5.73
N LEU A 351 -20.11 -17.51 -6.76
CA LEU A 351 -19.30 -18.71 -6.63
C LEU A 351 -17.83 -18.37 -6.81
N ILE A 352 -17.00 -18.63 -5.78
CA ILE A 352 -15.56 -18.36 -5.80
C ILE A 352 -14.82 -19.68 -5.98
N LEU A 353 -13.93 -19.73 -6.97
CA LEU A 353 -13.13 -20.90 -7.31
C LEU A 353 -11.64 -20.56 -7.28
N ASN A 354 -10.82 -21.55 -6.92
CA ASN A 354 -9.39 -21.35 -6.66
C ASN A 354 -8.55 -21.14 -7.92
N THR A 355 -9.03 -21.56 -9.10
CA THR A 355 -8.27 -21.45 -10.33
C THR A 355 -9.11 -20.83 -11.45
N VAL A 356 -8.43 -20.10 -12.34
CA VAL A 356 -9.02 -19.49 -13.53
C VAL A 356 -9.69 -20.55 -14.40
N GLN A 357 -9.04 -21.70 -14.57
CA GLN A 357 -9.58 -22.80 -15.38
C GLN A 357 -10.85 -23.39 -14.78
N SER A 358 -10.88 -23.63 -13.47
CA SER A 358 -12.11 -24.12 -12.80
C SER A 358 -13.23 -23.10 -12.92
N ALA A 359 -12.94 -21.81 -12.75
CA ALA A 359 -13.93 -20.74 -12.90
C ALA A 359 -14.52 -20.71 -14.31
N ALA A 360 -13.68 -20.79 -15.34
CA ALA A 360 -14.13 -20.77 -16.73
C ALA A 360 -14.99 -22.01 -17.08
N VAL A 361 -14.55 -23.20 -16.67
CA VAL A 361 -15.29 -24.45 -16.93
C VAL A 361 -16.65 -24.44 -16.24
N ILE A 362 -16.69 -24.06 -14.97
CA ILE A 362 -17.96 -24.01 -14.22
C ILE A 362 -18.87 -22.90 -14.74
N ALA A 363 -18.33 -21.75 -15.14
CA ALA A 363 -19.12 -20.68 -15.76
C ALA A 363 -19.78 -21.17 -17.07
N ALA A 364 -19.05 -21.93 -17.89
CA ALA A 364 -19.60 -22.53 -19.13
C ALA A 364 -20.72 -23.56 -18.81
N ASP A 365 -20.52 -24.41 -17.80
CA ASP A 365 -21.55 -25.38 -17.37
C ASP A 365 -22.82 -24.65 -16.89
N MET A 366 -22.65 -23.63 -16.05
CA MET A 366 -23.77 -22.84 -15.54
C MET A 366 -24.48 -22.07 -16.67
N ALA A 367 -23.74 -21.51 -17.60
CA ALA A 367 -24.31 -20.82 -18.76
C ALA A 367 -25.10 -21.77 -19.70
N ALA A 368 -24.64 -23.01 -19.81
CA ALA A 368 -25.36 -24.05 -20.59
C ALA A 368 -26.66 -24.47 -19.87
N GLU A 369 -26.68 -24.52 -18.54
CA GLU A 369 -27.85 -24.95 -17.76
C GLU A 369 -28.85 -23.82 -17.53
N PHE A 370 -28.38 -22.59 -17.19
CA PHE A 370 -29.24 -21.48 -16.79
C PHE A 370 -29.39 -20.40 -17.87
N GLY A 371 -28.63 -20.48 -18.97
CA GLY A 371 -28.58 -19.50 -20.03
C GLY A 371 -27.47 -18.45 -19.82
N GLN A 372 -26.83 -18.08 -20.95
CA GLN A 372 -25.69 -17.14 -20.95
C GLN A 372 -26.02 -15.77 -20.36
N THR A 373 -27.27 -15.34 -20.47
CA THR A 373 -27.70 -14.03 -19.94
C THR A 373 -27.77 -13.99 -18.42
N HIS A 374 -27.73 -15.14 -17.73
CA HIS A 374 -27.85 -15.23 -16.27
C HIS A 374 -26.51 -15.46 -15.56
N VAL A 375 -25.44 -15.66 -16.32
CA VAL A 375 -24.13 -16.00 -15.79
C VAL A 375 -23.12 -14.95 -16.23
N GLU A 376 -22.38 -14.41 -15.26
CA GLU A 376 -21.23 -13.56 -15.53
C GLU A 376 -19.96 -14.27 -15.04
N HIS A 377 -18.90 -14.24 -15.85
CA HIS A 377 -17.61 -14.81 -15.52
C HIS A 377 -16.60 -13.70 -15.26
N LEU A 378 -15.95 -13.76 -14.09
CA LEU A 378 -14.91 -12.82 -13.70
C LEU A 378 -13.66 -13.58 -13.29
N SER A 379 -12.56 -13.39 -14.01
CA SER A 379 -11.26 -14.01 -13.67
C SER A 379 -10.08 -13.12 -14.08
N THR A 380 -8.89 -13.50 -13.65
CA THR A 380 -7.65 -12.82 -14.05
C THR A 380 -7.26 -13.07 -15.51
N ALA A 381 -7.90 -14.01 -16.20
CA ALA A 381 -7.71 -14.23 -17.65
C ALA A 381 -8.38 -13.15 -18.51
N LEU A 382 -9.36 -12.43 -17.98
CA LEU A 382 -9.98 -11.31 -18.68
C LEU A 382 -9.03 -10.12 -18.77
N THR A 383 -9.10 -9.39 -19.89
CA THR A 383 -8.41 -8.11 -20.00
C THR A 383 -8.92 -7.14 -18.92
N PRO A 384 -8.17 -6.10 -18.56
CA PRO A 384 -8.65 -5.08 -17.62
C PRO A 384 -9.97 -4.43 -18.07
N GLU A 385 -10.12 -4.17 -19.36
CA GLU A 385 -11.32 -3.60 -19.95
C GLU A 385 -12.53 -4.56 -19.86
N ASP A 386 -12.38 -5.82 -20.28
CA ASP A 386 -13.45 -6.81 -20.17
C ASP A 386 -13.87 -7.05 -18.73
N ARG A 387 -12.91 -7.03 -17.80
CA ARG A 387 -13.19 -7.13 -16.37
C ARG A 387 -14.00 -5.95 -15.87
N GLY A 388 -13.62 -4.72 -16.25
CA GLY A 388 -14.36 -3.50 -15.94
C GLY A 388 -15.79 -3.57 -16.47
N ASN A 389 -15.96 -3.90 -17.75
CA ASN A 389 -17.26 -4.05 -18.40
C ASN A 389 -18.14 -5.11 -17.72
N THR A 390 -17.54 -6.23 -17.30
CA THR A 390 -18.25 -7.29 -16.57
C THR A 390 -18.72 -6.81 -15.20
N ILE A 391 -17.86 -6.12 -14.44
CA ILE A 391 -18.22 -5.54 -13.14
C ILE A 391 -19.35 -4.53 -13.29
N ASP A 392 -19.33 -3.69 -14.31
CA ASP A 392 -20.38 -2.70 -14.54
C ASP A 392 -21.72 -3.33 -14.97
N ARG A 393 -21.68 -4.43 -15.72
CA ARG A 393 -22.88 -5.22 -16.00
C ARG A 393 -23.47 -5.81 -14.71
N ILE A 394 -22.63 -6.39 -13.88
CA ILE A 394 -23.03 -6.95 -12.58
C ILE A 394 -23.67 -5.85 -11.70
N ARG A 395 -23.02 -4.70 -11.57
CA ARG A 395 -23.54 -3.57 -10.78
C ARG A 395 -24.92 -3.11 -11.26
N ARG A 396 -25.09 -2.95 -12.58
CA ARG A 396 -26.37 -2.57 -13.17
C ARG A 396 -27.47 -3.56 -12.86
N ARG A 397 -27.16 -4.87 -12.96
CA ARG A 397 -28.13 -5.93 -12.64
C ARG A 397 -28.48 -5.99 -11.16
N LEU A 398 -27.51 -5.77 -10.26
CA LEU A 398 -27.76 -5.72 -8.82
C LEU A 398 -28.56 -4.49 -8.40
N ALA A 399 -28.51 -3.41 -9.17
CA ALA A 399 -29.31 -2.21 -8.93
C ALA A 399 -30.76 -2.31 -9.45
N ASP A 400 -31.07 -3.32 -10.28
CA ASP A 400 -32.39 -3.51 -10.88
C ASP A 400 -33.23 -4.54 -10.09
N PRO A 401 -34.27 -4.13 -9.37
CA PRO A 401 -35.09 -5.03 -8.54
C PRO A 401 -35.77 -6.15 -9.36
N GLU A 402 -36.12 -5.90 -10.61
CA GLU A 402 -36.77 -6.93 -11.46
C GLU A 402 -35.79 -8.03 -11.87
N GLN A 403 -34.52 -7.72 -12.00
CA GLN A 403 -33.50 -8.71 -12.30
C GLN A 403 -33.00 -9.48 -11.07
N LEU A 404 -33.07 -8.89 -9.86
CA LEU A 404 -32.74 -9.57 -8.63
C LEU A 404 -33.63 -10.79 -8.36
N GLY A 405 -34.91 -10.75 -8.76
CA GLY A 405 -35.86 -11.87 -8.63
C GLY A 405 -35.58 -13.05 -9.56
N ARG A 406 -34.80 -12.86 -10.63
CA ARG A 406 -34.48 -13.90 -11.64
C ARG A 406 -33.21 -14.68 -11.38
N GLY A 407 -32.55 -14.44 -10.25
CA GLY A 407 -31.39 -15.21 -9.80
C GLY A 407 -30.13 -15.01 -10.66
N LEU A 408 -29.38 -13.98 -10.41
CA LEU A 408 -28.06 -13.74 -11.03
C LEU A 408 -27.05 -14.75 -10.47
N LEU A 409 -26.38 -15.50 -11.36
CA LEU A 409 -25.21 -16.32 -11.03
C LEU A 409 -23.94 -15.56 -11.39
N GLN A 410 -23.04 -15.42 -10.41
CA GLN A 410 -21.79 -14.68 -10.55
C GLN A 410 -20.63 -15.62 -10.25
N PHE A 411 -19.61 -15.67 -11.10
CA PHE A 411 -18.46 -16.58 -10.97
C PHE A 411 -17.15 -15.82 -10.95
#